data_faac77bd821284dfa9d149ae9a54208e
#
_entry.id   faac77bd821284dfa9d149ae9a54208e
#
_cell.length_a   1.000
_cell.length_b   1.000
_cell.length_c   1.000
_cell.angle_alpha   90.00
_cell.angle_beta   90.00
_cell.angle_gamma   90.00
#
_symmetry.space_group_name_H-M   'P 1'
#
loop_
_entity.id
_entity.type
_entity.pdbx_description
1 polymer ?
#
loop_
_entity_poly.entity_id
_entity_poly.type
_entity_poly.pdbx_seq_one_letter_code
_entity_poly.pdbx_strand_id
1 'polypeptide(L)'
;MSKGKNVLKWRHIPVILAFIFLFLFILFEVSGLITLERINSLVRESGSFAAVLIILFLIIDLILPMPSTVLMTFSGAFYGTFMGTLINITGSLLASLAGFVITRKLGKRWSFLDNQEKQSMNEWFRKWGEGILILSKMIPIASETMACFAGLTRISLSHFIILSLIGIIPVSVYYAYFGSISESFSEWLLPLFFGIAIPIIVWSILKR
;
A
#
# COMPACT_ATOMS: atom_id res chain seq x y z
N MET A 1 40.56 10.52 2.21
CA MET A 1 40.09 9.13 2.11
C MET A 1 39.01 8.90 3.15
N SER A 2 37.76 9.04 2.79
CA SER A 2 36.60 8.53 3.56
C SER A 2 35.33 8.66 2.71
N LYS A 3 35.24 8.00 1.56
CA LYS A 3 34.09 8.08 0.62
C LYS A 3 33.26 6.81 0.53
N GLY A 4 33.53 5.79 1.34
CA GLY A 4 32.91 4.47 1.14
C GLY A 4 31.83 4.03 2.12
N LYS A 5 31.57 4.76 3.22
CA LYS A 5 30.76 4.20 4.33
C LYS A 5 29.27 4.61 4.33
N ASN A 6 28.84 5.65 3.61
CA ASN A 6 27.51 6.22 3.81
C ASN A 6 26.50 5.96 2.68
N VAL A 7 26.92 5.51 1.51
CA VAL A 7 26.02 5.29 0.35
C VAL A 7 25.04 4.14 0.56
N LEU A 8 25.29 3.30 1.55
CA LEU A 8 24.46 2.12 1.82
C LEU A 8 23.27 2.39 2.74
N LYS A 9 23.30 3.45 3.57
CA LYS A 9 22.29 3.67 4.63
C LYS A 9 20.89 3.93 4.11
N TRP A 10 20.71 4.83 3.14
CA TRP A 10 19.38 5.13 2.64
C TRP A 10 18.75 3.96 1.86
N ARG A 11 19.57 3.09 1.23
CA ARG A 11 19.11 1.90 0.51
C ARG A 11 18.47 0.85 1.42
N HIS A 12 18.83 0.85 2.69
CA HIS A 12 18.22 -0.05 3.67
C HIS A 12 16.86 0.45 4.16
N ILE A 13 16.53 1.75 4.00
CA ILE A 13 15.27 2.31 4.50
C ILE A 13 14.06 1.56 3.95
N PRO A 14 13.88 1.36 2.63
CA PRO A 14 12.75 0.60 2.11
C PRO A 14 12.72 -0.85 2.63
N VAL A 15 13.90 -1.47 2.75
CA VAL A 15 14.04 -2.83 3.25
C VAL A 15 13.64 -2.90 4.73
N ILE A 16 14.14 -1.98 5.55
CA ILE A 16 13.79 -1.90 6.97
C ILE A 16 12.30 -1.66 7.15
N LEU A 17 11.71 -0.73 6.38
CA LEU A 17 10.28 -0.47 6.40
C LEU A 17 9.49 -1.72 6.02
N ALA A 18 9.88 -2.42 4.95
CA ALA A 18 9.23 -3.66 4.53
C ALA A 18 9.31 -4.74 5.63
N PHE A 19 10.47 -4.87 6.30
CA PHE A 19 10.62 -5.80 7.42
C PHE A 19 9.76 -5.40 8.62
N ILE A 20 9.66 -4.11 8.94
CA ILE A 20 8.77 -3.62 10.01
C ILE A 20 7.32 -3.96 9.70
N PHE A 21 6.85 -3.66 8.48
CA PHE A 21 5.49 -3.99 8.06
C PHE A 21 5.23 -5.49 8.05
N LEU A 22 6.18 -6.29 7.55
CA LEU A 22 6.07 -7.74 7.56
C LEU A 22 6.03 -8.30 8.98
N PHE A 23 6.88 -7.79 9.87
CA PHE A 23 6.91 -8.20 11.28
C PHE A 23 5.59 -7.86 11.98
N LEU A 24 5.06 -6.65 11.77
CA LEU A 24 3.76 -6.25 12.29
C LEU A 24 2.64 -7.15 11.74
N PHE A 25 2.66 -7.46 10.44
CA PHE A 25 1.70 -8.36 9.81
C PHE A 25 1.69 -9.74 10.48
N ILE A 26 2.86 -10.35 10.65
CA ILE A 26 2.99 -11.66 11.31
C ILE A 26 2.52 -11.58 12.77
N LEU A 27 2.88 -10.51 13.49
CA LEU A 27 2.51 -10.32 14.89
C LEU A 27 0.98 -10.24 15.04
N PHE A 28 0.30 -9.50 14.16
CA PHE A 28 -1.16 -9.37 14.18
C PHE A 28 -1.86 -10.64 13.75
N GLU A 29 -1.37 -11.32 12.73
CA GLU A 29 -1.92 -12.61 12.27
C GLU A 29 -1.86 -13.66 13.38
N VAL A 30 -0.70 -13.78 14.04
CA VAL A 30 -0.51 -14.75 15.13
C VAL A 30 -1.31 -14.37 16.39
N SER A 31 -1.54 -13.08 16.64
CA SER A 31 -2.31 -12.63 17.81
C SER A 31 -3.81 -13.01 17.73
N GLY A 32 -4.32 -13.31 16.54
CA GLY A 32 -5.75 -13.62 16.31
C GLY A 32 -6.71 -12.48 16.68
N LEU A 33 -6.19 -11.27 16.92
CA LEU A 33 -7.01 -10.12 17.31
C LEU A 33 -7.93 -9.65 16.20
N ILE A 34 -7.49 -9.82 14.95
CA ILE A 34 -8.22 -9.41 13.75
C ILE A 34 -8.35 -10.60 12.83
N THR A 35 -9.47 -11.31 12.93
CA THR A 35 -9.80 -12.39 12.01
C THR A 35 -10.68 -11.87 10.88
N LEU A 36 -10.54 -12.46 9.68
CA LEU A 36 -11.37 -12.12 8.52
C LEU A 36 -12.87 -12.24 8.83
N GLU A 37 -13.24 -13.22 9.65
CA GLU A 37 -14.63 -13.43 10.08
C GLU A 37 -15.15 -12.25 10.92
N ARG A 38 -14.33 -11.72 11.84
CA ARG A 38 -14.68 -10.52 12.62
C ARG A 38 -14.82 -9.27 11.77
N ILE A 39 -13.91 -9.08 10.80
CA ILE A 39 -14.02 -7.96 9.87
C ILE A 39 -15.31 -8.08 9.07
N ASN A 40 -15.59 -9.27 8.54
CA ASN A 40 -16.81 -9.52 7.76
C ASN A 40 -18.08 -9.27 8.58
N SER A 41 -18.16 -9.77 9.83
CA SER A 41 -19.30 -9.52 10.71
C SER A 41 -19.47 -8.04 11.02
N LEU A 42 -18.39 -7.34 11.38
CA LEU A 42 -18.43 -5.90 11.65
C LEU A 42 -18.90 -5.09 10.46
N VAL A 43 -18.41 -5.41 9.25
CA VAL A 43 -18.83 -4.71 8.03
C VAL A 43 -20.30 -5.00 7.72
N ARG A 44 -20.75 -6.25 7.86
CA ARG A 44 -22.16 -6.62 7.64
C ARG A 44 -23.12 -5.96 8.64
N GLU A 45 -22.75 -5.94 9.91
CA GLU A 45 -23.55 -5.36 10.99
C GLU A 45 -23.61 -3.84 10.94
N SER A 46 -22.62 -3.19 10.29
CA SER A 46 -22.52 -1.73 10.19
C SER A 46 -23.56 -1.10 9.23
N GLY A 47 -24.27 -1.88 8.42
CA GLY A 47 -25.31 -1.38 7.54
C GLY A 47 -24.84 -0.21 6.67
N SER A 48 -25.47 0.97 6.79
CA SER A 48 -25.14 2.16 6.00
C SER A 48 -23.73 2.73 6.29
N PHE A 49 -23.12 2.39 7.41
CA PHE A 49 -21.76 2.85 7.78
C PHE A 49 -20.65 1.92 7.29
N ALA A 50 -20.98 0.79 6.66
CA ALA A 50 -19.99 -0.19 6.22
C ALA A 50 -18.93 0.40 5.27
N ALA A 51 -19.30 1.33 4.38
CA ALA A 51 -18.34 2.00 3.50
C ALA A 51 -17.30 2.82 4.28
N VAL A 52 -17.74 3.55 5.30
CA VAL A 52 -16.86 4.34 6.16
C VAL A 52 -15.93 3.41 6.94
N LEU A 53 -16.45 2.29 7.43
CA LEU A 53 -15.68 1.30 8.16
C LEU A 53 -14.61 0.65 7.29
N ILE A 54 -14.92 0.31 6.04
CA ILE A 54 -13.94 -0.22 5.07
C ILE A 54 -12.84 0.81 4.81
N ILE A 55 -13.19 2.09 4.59
CA ILE A 55 -12.21 3.16 4.41
C ILE A 55 -11.30 3.29 5.64
N LEU A 56 -11.87 3.27 6.83
CA LEU A 56 -11.11 3.32 8.08
C LEU A 56 -10.16 2.13 8.23
N PHE A 57 -10.61 0.92 7.92
CA PHE A 57 -9.75 -0.26 7.95
C PHE A 57 -8.59 -0.16 6.94
N LEU A 58 -8.86 0.34 5.73
CA LEU A 58 -7.81 0.58 4.73
C LEU A 58 -6.79 1.64 5.20
N ILE A 59 -7.22 2.66 5.96
CA ILE A 59 -6.31 3.65 6.53
C ILE A 59 -5.50 3.05 7.70
N ILE A 60 -6.15 2.27 8.54
CA ILE A 60 -5.54 1.61 9.69
C ILE A 60 -4.53 0.55 9.24
N ASP A 61 -4.70 -0.06 8.06
CA ASP A 61 -3.76 -1.01 7.45
C ASP A 61 -2.32 -0.45 7.35
N LEU A 62 -2.16 0.86 7.31
CA LEU A 62 -0.83 1.49 7.41
C LEU A 62 -0.11 1.18 8.73
N ILE A 63 -0.82 1.00 9.82
CA ILE A 63 -0.26 0.81 11.18
C ILE A 63 -0.48 -0.63 11.63
N LEU A 64 -1.67 -1.14 11.43
CA LEU A 64 -2.10 -2.48 11.75
C LEU A 64 -2.28 -3.24 10.43
N PRO A 65 -1.26 -3.98 9.97
CA PRO A 65 -1.32 -4.60 8.66
C PRO A 65 -2.49 -5.59 8.60
N MET A 66 -3.48 -5.19 7.84
CA MET A 66 -4.69 -5.97 7.56
C MET A 66 -4.61 -6.52 6.13
N PRO A 67 -5.36 -7.56 5.81
CA PRO A 67 -5.45 -8.03 4.43
C PRO A 67 -6.27 -7.04 3.59
N SER A 68 -5.65 -5.91 3.20
CA SER A 68 -6.31 -4.83 2.43
C SER A 68 -6.96 -5.32 1.14
N THR A 69 -6.39 -6.33 0.50
CA THR A 69 -6.98 -6.96 -0.69
C THR A 69 -8.35 -7.58 -0.40
N VAL A 70 -8.52 -8.18 0.77
CA VAL A 70 -9.81 -8.73 1.21
C VAL A 70 -10.81 -7.60 1.49
N LEU A 71 -10.39 -6.52 2.17
CA LEU A 71 -11.24 -5.35 2.39
C LEU A 71 -11.71 -4.72 1.08
N MET A 72 -10.81 -4.62 0.09
CA MET A 72 -11.13 -4.12 -1.24
C MET A 72 -12.11 -5.04 -2.00
N THR A 73 -12.01 -6.35 -1.81
CA THR A 73 -12.95 -7.32 -2.36
C THR A 73 -14.32 -7.23 -1.67
N PHE A 74 -14.34 -7.09 -0.35
CA PHE A 74 -15.58 -6.84 0.40
C PHE A 74 -16.34 -5.61 -0.08
N SER A 75 -15.63 -4.51 -0.38
CA SER A 75 -16.28 -3.31 -0.90
C SER A 75 -17.03 -3.60 -2.20
N GLY A 76 -16.46 -4.42 -3.09
CA GLY A 76 -17.13 -4.88 -4.32
C GLY A 76 -18.33 -5.77 -4.04
N ALA A 77 -18.20 -6.74 -3.12
CA ALA A 77 -19.27 -7.65 -2.73
C ALA A 77 -20.49 -6.93 -2.12
N PHE A 78 -20.25 -5.87 -1.32
CA PHE A 78 -21.33 -5.13 -0.65
C PHE A 78 -21.93 -4.00 -1.49
N TYR A 79 -21.13 -3.33 -2.32
CA TYR A 79 -21.53 -2.10 -3.01
C TYR A 79 -21.49 -2.20 -4.53
N GLY A 80 -21.15 -3.39 -5.06
CA GLY A 80 -20.94 -3.58 -6.49
C GLY A 80 -19.64 -2.95 -7.01
N THR A 81 -19.34 -3.18 -8.28
CA THR A 81 -18.06 -2.78 -8.87
C THR A 81 -17.80 -1.27 -8.78
N PHE A 82 -18.78 -0.44 -9.15
CA PHE A 82 -18.56 1.02 -9.26
C PHE A 82 -18.33 1.67 -7.90
N MET A 83 -19.27 1.50 -6.97
CA MET A 83 -19.16 2.09 -5.62
C MET A 83 -18.03 1.46 -4.82
N GLY A 84 -17.82 0.15 -4.93
CA GLY A 84 -16.69 -0.54 -4.32
C GLY A 84 -15.35 0.01 -4.80
N THR A 85 -15.23 0.31 -6.11
CA THR A 85 -14.03 0.97 -6.67
C THR A 85 -13.79 2.34 -6.03
N LEU A 86 -14.82 3.17 -5.90
CA LEU A 86 -14.68 4.50 -5.28
C LEU A 86 -14.26 4.43 -3.80
N ILE A 87 -14.84 3.50 -3.05
CA ILE A 87 -14.48 3.22 -1.65
C ILE A 87 -13.00 2.80 -1.57
N ASN A 88 -12.57 1.87 -2.44
CA ASN A 88 -11.20 1.38 -2.49
C ASN A 88 -10.19 2.48 -2.84
N ILE A 89 -10.49 3.30 -3.86
CA ILE A 89 -9.64 4.44 -4.25
C ILE A 89 -9.50 5.40 -3.08
N THR A 90 -10.61 5.76 -2.44
CA THR A 90 -10.62 6.72 -1.32
C THR A 90 -9.80 6.20 -0.15
N GLY A 91 -10.05 4.96 0.30
CA GLY A 91 -9.35 4.35 1.43
C GLY A 91 -7.86 4.19 1.17
N SER A 92 -7.49 3.61 0.02
CA SER A 92 -6.08 3.37 -0.34
C SER A 92 -5.30 4.66 -0.57
N LEU A 93 -5.94 5.70 -1.13
CA LEU A 93 -5.31 7.00 -1.30
C LEU A 93 -5.07 7.69 0.05
N LEU A 94 -6.05 7.67 0.95
CA LEU A 94 -5.91 8.24 2.30
C LEU A 94 -4.84 7.51 3.11
N ALA A 95 -4.79 6.17 3.06
CA ALA A 95 -3.73 5.37 3.68
C ALA A 95 -2.34 5.77 3.16
N SER A 96 -2.19 5.85 1.83
CA SER A 96 -0.93 6.24 1.19
C SER A 96 -0.52 7.66 1.54
N LEU A 97 -1.47 8.61 1.58
CA LEU A 97 -1.24 9.99 1.99
C LEU A 97 -0.82 10.08 3.45
N ALA A 98 -1.43 9.30 4.33
CA ALA A 98 -1.05 9.24 5.74
C ALA A 98 0.41 8.81 5.88
N GLY A 99 0.82 7.70 5.26
CA GLY A 99 2.21 7.21 5.27
C GLY A 99 3.19 8.24 4.74
N PHE A 100 2.88 8.85 3.59
CA PHE A 100 3.68 9.89 2.97
C PHE A 100 3.85 11.13 3.87
N VAL A 101 2.77 11.64 4.45
CA VAL A 101 2.79 12.86 5.28
C VAL A 101 3.50 12.61 6.61
N ILE A 102 3.23 11.47 7.25
CA ILE A 102 3.87 11.10 8.50
C ILE A 102 5.40 11.04 8.30
N THR A 103 5.85 10.29 7.32
CA THR A 103 7.30 10.12 7.07
C THR A 103 7.95 11.42 6.58
N ARG A 104 7.25 12.26 5.83
CA ARG A 104 7.73 13.60 5.44
C ARG A 104 7.94 14.52 6.64
N LYS A 105 7.02 14.52 7.59
CA LYS A 105 7.13 15.30 8.82
C LYS A 105 8.26 14.76 9.71
N LEU A 106 8.33 13.46 9.90
CA LEU A 106 9.38 12.80 10.67
C LEU A 106 10.76 13.00 10.02
N GLY A 107 10.88 12.81 8.71
CA GLY A 107 12.14 12.97 7.97
C GLY A 107 12.72 14.38 8.01
N LYS A 108 11.87 15.41 8.12
CA LYS A 108 12.33 16.79 8.35
C LYS A 108 12.90 17.00 9.75
N ARG A 109 12.37 16.30 10.73
CA ARG A 109 12.76 16.43 12.14
C ARG A 109 13.98 15.57 12.48
N TRP A 110 14.16 14.45 11.79
CA TRP A 110 15.22 13.48 12.05
C TRP A 110 16.33 13.62 11.02
N SER A 111 17.49 14.11 11.47
CA SER A 111 18.67 14.32 10.64
C SER A 111 19.53 13.05 10.51
N PHE A 112 18.92 11.88 10.25
CA PHE A 112 19.66 10.62 10.11
C PHE A 112 20.48 10.49 8.83
N LEU A 113 20.10 11.25 7.80
CA LEU A 113 20.75 11.21 6.50
C LEU A 113 21.55 12.51 6.31
N ASP A 114 22.77 12.38 5.84
CA ASP A 114 23.55 13.53 5.43
C ASP A 114 23.04 14.10 4.08
N ASN A 115 23.61 15.23 3.66
CA ASN A 115 23.16 15.90 2.44
C ASN A 115 23.47 15.08 1.18
N GLN A 116 24.56 14.29 1.16
CA GLN A 116 24.92 13.44 0.02
C GLN A 116 23.97 12.25 -0.08
N GLU A 117 23.62 11.65 1.05
CA GLU A 117 22.64 10.55 1.12
C GLU A 117 21.26 11.00 0.64
N LYS A 118 20.79 12.17 1.10
CA LYS A 118 19.53 12.76 0.64
C LYS A 118 19.52 13.03 -0.86
N GLN A 119 20.63 13.52 -1.40
CA GLN A 119 20.74 13.77 -2.84
C GLN A 119 20.69 12.44 -3.62
N SER A 120 21.48 11.45 -3.23
CA SER A 120 21.51 10.13 -3.87
C SER A 120 20.14 9.43 -3.83
N MET A 121 19.44 9.53 -2.70
CA MET A 121 18.07 9.00 -2.54
C MET A 121 17.10 9.68 -3.50
N ASN A 122 17.16 11.01 -3.64
CA ASN A 122 16.29 11.75 -4.54
C ASN A 122 16.58 11.44 -6.02
N GLU A 123 17.86 11.31 -6.40
CA GLU A 123 18.25 10.93 -7.76
C GLU A 123 17.76 9.52 -8.12
N TRP A 124 17.92 8.57 -7.19
CA TRP A 124 17.41 7.22 -7.38
C TRP A 124 15.90 7.20 -7.51
N PHE A 125 15.19 7.94 -6.63
CA PHE A 125 13.73 7.98 -6.66
C PHE A 125 13.23 8.59 -7.97
N ARG A 126 13.86 9.65 -8.47
CA ARG A 126 13.51 10.26 -9.76
C ARG A 126 13.72 9.30 -10.94
N LYS A 127 14.76 8.44 -10.87
CA LYS A 127 15.09 7.51 -11.96
C LYS A 127 14.19 6.26 -11.96
N TRP A 128 13.87 5.72 -10.80
CA TRP A 128 13.21 4.42 -10.67
C TRP A 128 11.99 4.44 -9.76
N GLY A 129 11.98 5.34 -8.78
CA GLY A 129 11.02 5.35 -7.69
C GLY A 129 9.60 5.63 -8.14
N GLU A 130 9.41 6.44 -9.18
CA GLU A 130 8.09 6.77 -9.70
C GLU A 130 7.40 5.53 -10.27
N GLY A 131 8.09 4.79 -11.13
CA GLY A 131 7.57 3.53 -11.67
C GLY A 131 7.35 2.46 -10.58
N ILE A 132 8.30 2.36 -9.64
CA ILE A 132 8.18 1.44 -8.52
C ILE A 132 7.00 1.84 -7.61
N LEU A 133 6.75 3.13 -7.39
CA LEU A 133 5.61 3.61 -6.61
C LEU A 133 4.28 3.17 -7.22
N ILE A 134 4.13 3.29 -8.55
CA ILE A 134 2.92 2.84 -9.27
C ILE A 134 2.76 1.32 -9.11
N LEU A 135 3.81 0.56 -9.41
CA LEU A 135 3.76 -0.91 -9.35
C LEU A 135 3.60 -1.44 -7.93
N SER A 136 4.12 -0.74 -6.93
CA SER A 136 3.99 -1.14 -5.53
C SER A 136 2.54 -1.19 -5.06
N LYS A 137 1.64 -0.41 -5.70
CA LYS A 137 0.22 -0.41 -5.34
C LYS A 137 -0.48 -1.75 -5.60
N MET A 138 0.11 -2.58 -6.43
CA MET A 138 -0.39 -3.93 -6.72
C MET A 138 0.03 -4.97 -5.67
N ILE A 139 1.00 -4.67 -4.84
CA ILE A 139 1.59 -5.60 -3.86
C ILE A 139 1.37 -5.04 -2.44
N PRO A 140 0.63 -5.76 -1.58
CA PRO A 140 0.52 -5.41 -0.15
C PRO A 140 1.92 -5.22 0.48
N ILE A 141 2.02 -4.47 1.56
CA ILE A 141 3.30 -4.14 2.22
C ILE A 141 4.21 -3.23 1.36
N ALA A 142 4.36 -3.53 0.05
CA ALA A 142 5.16 -2.70 -0.85
C ALA A 142 4.50 -1.32 -1.06
N SER A 143 3.17 -1.27 -1.10
CA SER A 143 2.39 -0.02 -1.22
C SER A 143 2.70 0.95 -0.08
N GLU A 144 2.60 0.48 1.16
CA GLU A 144 2.84 1.27 2.39
C GLU A 144 4.32 1.65 2.50
N THR A 145 5.20 0.69 2.25
CA THR A 145 6.66 0.91 2.24
C THR A 145 7.05 2.02 1.26
N MET A 146 6.54 1.97 0.03
CA MET A 146 6.86 2.95 -1.01
C MET A 146 6.21 4.30 -0.75
N ALA A 147 5.00 4.36 -0.18
CA ALA A 147 4.38 5.60 0.24
C ALA A 147 5.19 6.30 1.34
N CYS A 148 5.61 5.54 2.35
CA CYS A 148 6.50 6.03 3.42
C CYS A 148 7.86 6.47 2.87
N PHE A 149 8.48 5.68 1.99
CA PHE A 149 9.75 6.03 1.38
C PHE A 149 9.66 7.29 0.52
N ALA A 150 8.62 7.44 -0.30
CA ALA A 150 8.36 8.63 -1.09
C ALA A 150 8.24 9.89 -0.22
N GLY A 151 7.65 9.77 0.98
CA GLY A 151 7.57 10.86 1.94
C GLY A 151 8.93 11.41 2.39
N LEU A 152 9.97 10.59 2.41
CA LEU A 152 11.35 10.99 2.74
C LEU A 152 12.06 11.70 1.58
N THR A 153 11.56 11.57 0.35
CA THR A 153 12.13 12.19 -0.86
C THR A 153 11.60 13.61 -1.08
N ARG A 154 12.11 14.30 -2.12
CA ARG A 154 11.65 15.65 -2.48
C ARG A 154 10.46 15.67 -3.44
N ILE A 155 9.79 14.55 -3.69
CA ILE A 155 8.62 14.50 -4.58
C ILE A 155 7.53 15.45 -4.05
N SER A 156 6.87 16.20 -4.93
CA SER A 156 5.74 17.06 -4.52
C SER A 156 4.52 16.21 -4.14
N LEU A 157 3.66 16.74 -3.28
CA LEU A 157 2.44 16.06 -2.87
C LEU A 157 1.53 15.77 -4.06
N SER A 158 1.37 16.75 -4.95
CA SER A 158 0.53 16.58 -6.16
C SER A 158 1.05 15.47 -7.06
N HIS A 159 2.36 15.41 -7.29
CA HIS A 159 2.98 14.36 -8.11
C HIS A 159 2.82 12.99 -7.46
N PHE A 160 3.00 12.90 -6.13
CA PHE A 160 2.75 11.67 -5.38
C PHE A 160 1.30 11.17 -5.51
N ILE A 161 0.31 12.09 -5.42
CA ILE A 161 -1.10 11.76 -5.58
C ILE A 161 -1.37 11.20 -6.98
N ILE A 162 -0.87 11.85 -8.03
CA ILE A 162 -1.07 11.41 -9.42
C ILE A 162 -0.49 10.01 -9.63
N LEU A 163 0.76 9.78 -9.24
CA LEU A 163 1.40 8.47 -9.37
C LEU A 163 0.68 7.39 -8.54
N SER A 164 0.24 7.73 -7.34
CA SER A 164 -0.53 6.82 -6.49
C SER A 164 -1.87 6.45 -7.13
N LEU A 165 -2.60 7.42 -7.69
CA LEU A 165 -3.88 7.16 -8.37
C LEU A 165 -3.70 6.28 -9.60
N ILE A 166 -2.64 6.47 -10.41
CA ILE A 166 -2.35 5.62 -11.56
C ILE A 166 -2.20 4.14 -11.13
N GLY A 167 -1.60 3.88 -9.98
CA GLY A 167 -1.46 2.52 -9.45
C GLY A 167 -2.71 2.02 -8.71
N ILE A 168 -3.37 2.86 -7.93
CA ILE A 168 -4.54 2.49 -7.10
C ILE A 168 -5.77 2.20 -7.96
N ILE A 169 -6.05 2.99 -9.00
CA ILE A 169 -7.28 2.85 -9.79
C ILE A 169 -7.42 1.43 -10.39
N PRO A 170 -6.45 0.88 -11.15
CA PRO A 170 -6.61 -0.44 -11.74
C PRO A 170 -6.76 -1.53 -10.69
N VAL A 171 -6.04 -1.43 -9.58
CA VAL A 171 -6.13 -2.39 -8.46
C VAL A 171 -7.50 -2.32 -7.80
N SER A 172 -8.02 -1.11 -7.58
CA SER A 172 -9.34 -0.89 -6.98
C SER A 172 -10.47 -1.45 -7.85
N VAL A 173 -10.40 -1.22 -9.17
CA VAL A 173 -11.36 -1.78 -10.12
C VAL A 173 -11.29 -3.31 -10.10
N TYR A 174 -10.08 -3.85 -10.13
CA TYR A 174 -9.85 -5.30 -10.14
C TYR A 174 -10.51 -5.98 -8.93
N TYR A 175 -10.18 -5.57 -7.70
CA TYR A 175 -10.73 -6.20 -6.50
C TYR A 175 -12.23 -5.94 -6.32
N ALA A 176 -12.71 -4.74 -6.65
CA ALA A 176 -14.14 -4.45 -6.57
C ALA A 176 -14.95 -5.25 -7.59
N TYR A 177 -14.44 -5.44 -8.81
CA TYR A 177 -15.08 -6.26 -9.84
C TYR A 177 -15.19 -7.72 -9.39
N PHE A 178 -14.06 -8.32 -9.00
CA PHE A 178 -14.07 -9.70 -8.54
C PHE A 178 -14.91 -9.90 -7.29
N GLY A 179 -14.90 -8.94 -6.34
CA GLY A 179 -15.79 -8.99 -5.19
C GLY A 179 -17.27 -8.96 -5.56
N SER A 180 -17.64 -8.21 -6.60
CA SER A 180 -19.04 -8.07 -7.02
C SER A 180 -19.63 -9.28 -7.74
N ILE A 181 -18.79 -10.14 -8.33
CA ILE A 181 -19.21 -11.32 -9.08
C ILE A 181 -19.00 -12.63 -8.32
N SER A 182 -18.26 -12.63 -7.22
CA SER A 182 -17.95 -13.84 -6.44
C SER A 182 -19.07 -14.13 -5.46
N GLU A 183 -19.59 -15.35 -5.49
CA GLU A 183 -20.66 -15.82 -4.59
C GLU A 183 -20.10 -16.41 -3.28
N SER A 184 -18.85 -16.89 -3.30
CA SER A 184 -18.23 -17.55 -2.15
C SER A 184 -16.82 -17.04 -1.85
N PHE A 185 -16.41 -17.18 -0.59
CA PHE A 185 -15.06 -16.79 -0.14
C PHE A 185 -13.94 -17.54 -0.86
N SER A 186 -14.16 -18.81 -1.24
CA SER A 186 -13.17 -19.61 -1.97
C SER A 186 -12.84 -19.04 -3.36
N GLU A 187 -13.77 -18.33 -3.99
CA GLU A 187 -13.58 -17.70 -5.29
C GLU A 187 -12.67 -16.45 -5.20
N TRP A 188 -12.53 -15.87 -4.01
CA TRP A 188 -11.65 -14.71 -3.80
C TRP A 188 -10.16 -15.06 -3.80
N LEU A 189 -9.81 -16.33 -3.62
CA LEU A 189 -8.41 -16.77 -3.67
C LEU A 189 -7.80 -16.60 -5.06
N LEU A 190 -8.58 -16.78 -6.13
CA LEU A 190 -8.12 -16.58 -7.50
C LEU A 190 -7.70 -15.12 -7.77
N PRO A 191 -8.54 -14.10 -7.50
CA PRO A 191 -8.15 -12.70 -7.60
C PRO A 191 -6.93 -12.33 -6.77
N LEU A 192 -6.81 -12.87 -5.55
CA LEU A 192 -5.64 -12.66 -4.70
C LEU A 192 -4.35 -13.18 -5.36
N PHE A 193 -4.40 -14.38 -5.91
CA PHE A 193 -3.26 -14.98 -6.59
C PHE A 193 -2.85 -14.17 -7.84
N PHE A 194 -3.79 -13.82 -8.70
CA PHE A 194 -3.53 -13.02 -9.89
C PHE A 194 -3.10 -11.59 -9.56
N GLY A 195 -3.64 -11.00 -8.51
CA GLY A 195 -3.24 -9.68 -8.02
C GLY A 195 -1.77 -9.60 -7.63
N ILE A 196 -1.16 -10.71 -7.19
CA ILE A 196 0.26 -10.80 -6.88
C ILE A 196 1.10 -11.25 -8.08
N ALA A 197 0.60 -12.22 -8.87
CA ALA A 197 1.33 -12.79 -9.99
C ALA A 197 1.54 -11.80 -11.14
N ILE A 198 0.52 -11.01 -11.49
CA ILE A 198 0.58 -10.05 -12.61
C ILE A 198 1.69 -9.00 -12.41
N PRO A 199 1.82 -8.31 -11.27
CA PRO A 199 2.92 -7.37 -11.04
C PRO A 199 4.30 -8.00 -11.14
N ILE A 200 4.47 -9.22 -10.65
CA ILE A 200 5.74 -9.94 -10.73
C ILE A 200 6.09 -10.26 -12.19
N ILE A 201 5.12 -10.69 -12.98
CA ILE A 201 5.30 -10.99 -14.41
C ILE A 201 5.63 -9.70 -15.16
N VAL A 202 4.87 -8.63 -14.96
CA VAL A 202 5.09 -7.31 -15.59
C VAL A 202 6.48 -6.80 -15.22
N TRP A 203 6.87 -6.86 -13.96
CA TRP A 203 8.20 -6.48 -13.51
C TRP A 203 9.31 -7.30 -14.19
N SER A 204 9.12 -8.61 -14.33
CA SER A 204 10.12 -9.49 -14.98
C SER A 204 10.31 -9.19 -16.47
N ILE A 205 9.24 -8.74 -17.14
CA ILE A 205 9.26 -8.34 -18.56
C ILE A 205 9.94 -6.97 -18.74
N LEU A 206 9.60 -6.01 -17.88
CA LEU A 206 10.16 -4.64 -17.94
C LEU A 206 11.64 -4.56 -17.55
N LYS A 207 12.16 -5.58 -16.87
CA LYS A 207 13.56 -5.65 -16.46
C LYS A 207 14.49 -6.22 -17.55
N ARG A 208 13.92 -6.73 -18.65
CA ARG A 208 14.69 -7.14 -19.82
C ARG A 208 14.89 -6.00 -20.79
#